data_4be4df81dcd4e58311ca9ce744625fc5
#
_entry.id   4be4df81dcd4e58311ca9ce744625fc5
#
_cell.length_a   1.000
_cell.length_b   1.000
_cell.length_c   1.000
_cell.angle_alpha   90.00
_cell.angle_beta   90.00
_cell.angle_gamma   90.00
#
_symmetry.space_group_name_H-M   'P 1'
#
loop_
_entity.id
_entity.type
_entity.pdbx_description
1 polymer ?
#
loop_
_entity_poly.entity_id
_entity_poly.type
_entity_poly.pdbx_seq_one_letter_code
_entity_poly.pdbx_strand_id
1 'polypeptide(L)'
;MSNVCHALPPLLGSAQHEGSLADFIWFRTGGPAEWLVRPKDVHDLSVFLAGLDPETPVLPVGVGSNLIVRDGGVPGVVVRLPKAMAKSAIEPGNRVRAGGAAMGISVASAARDAGIAGLEFLRGIPGTVGGAVKMNAGAYGRDTSDILIEATVVTRSGDVEVWPAAKFGYVYRHSDLPAGAVVVEAVFEGVPGDPAVIGAEMDRIA
;
A
#
# COMPACT_ATOMS: atom_id res chain seq x y z
N MET A 1 -3.83 -25.91 -15.92
CA MET A 1 -3.66 -26.76 -14.74
C MET A 1 -3.30 -25.82 -13.61
N SER A 2 -4.19 -25.60 -12.66
CA SER A 2 -3.96 -24.70 -11.54
C SER A 2 -2.97 -25.33 -10.58
N ASN A 3 -1.79 -24.70 -10.39
CA ASN A 3 -0.92 -25.04 -9.28
C ASN A 3 -1.64 -24.61 -7.98
N VAL A 4 -2.38 -25.53 -7.40
CA VAL A 4 -2.98 -25.33 -6.08
C VAL A 4 -1.85 -25.33 -5.06
N CYS A 5 -1.65 -24.22 -4.37
CA CYS A 5 -0.72 -24.13 -3.26
C CYS A 5 -1.23 -25.03 -2.11
N HIS A 6 -0.77 -26.26 -2.02
CA HIS A 6 -1.28 -27.27 -1.08
C HIS A 6 -0.86 -27.02 0.38
N ALA A 7 0.16 -26.21 0.64
CA ALA A 7 0.58 -25.82 1.98
C ALA A 7 1.20 -24.43 1.99
N LEU A 8 0.69 -23.57 2.83
CA LEU A 8 1.30 -22.24 3.06
C LEU A 8 2.52 -22.36 3.98
N PRO A 9 3.53 -21.48 3.80
CA PRO A 9 4.59 -21.32 4.79
C PRO A 9 4.07 -20.91 6.17
N PRO A 10 4.88 -21.04 7.23
CA PRO A 10 4.53 -20.54 8.54
C PRO A 10 4.13 -19.05 8.50
N LEU A 11 3.08 -18.69 9.23
CA LEU A 11 2.54 -17.34 9.33
C LEU A 11 2.03 -17.11 10.76
N LEU A 12 2.50 -16.04 11.41
CA LEU A 12 2.03 -15.62 12.74
C LEU A 12 0.73 -14.83 12.68
N GLY A 13 0.43 -14.24 11.53
CA GLY A 13 -0.81 -13.54 11.26
C GLY A 13 -1.97 -14.48 10.99
N SER A 14 -2.76 -14.22 9.96
CA SER A 14 -3.88 -15.08 9.55
C SER A 14 -3.87 -15.37 8.07
N ALA A 15 -4.23 -16.60 7.71
CA ALA A 15 -4.51 -17.03 6.35
C ALA A 15 -5.91 -17.61 6.27
N GLN A 16 -6.65 -17.28 5.23
CA GLN A 16 -8.00 -17.73 4.98
C GLN A 16 -8.08 -18.30 3.56
N HIS A 17 -8.38 -19.61 3.44
CA HIS A 17 -8.67 -20.23 2.16
C HIS A 17 -10.04 -19.75 1.66
N GLU A 18 -10.15 -19.49 0.36
CA GLU A 18 -11.34 -18.90 -0.27
C GLU A 18 -11.81 -17.62 0.45
N GLY A 19 -10.83 -16.76 0.81
CA GLY A 19 -11.10 -15.53 1.56
C GLY A 19 -11.88 -14.51 0.74
N SER A 20 -13.03 -14.04 1.26
CA SER A 20 -13.85 -13.03 0.59
C SER A 20 -13.09 -11.74 0.31
N LEU A 21 -13.03 -11.32 -0.95
CA LEU A 21 -12.50 -10.04 -1.39
C LEU A 21 -13.59 -8.96 -1.39
N ALA A 22 -14.84 -9.34 -1.66
CA ALA A 22 -15.98 -8.42 -1.69
C ALA A 22 -16.18 -7.66 -0.36
N ASP A 23 -15.74 -8.23 0.78
CA ASP A 23 -15.90 -7.62 2.10
C ASP A 23 -15.09 -6.33 2.27
N PHE A 24 -14.05 -6.10 1.46
CA PHE A 24 -13.18 -4.94 1.65
C PHE A 24 -12.77 -4.20 0.37
N ILE A 25 -13.04 -4.75 -0.83
CA ILE A 25 -12.79 -4.00 -2.06
C ILE A 25 -13.90 -2.98 -2.31
N TRP A 26 -13.57 -1.90 -2.98
CA TRP A 26 -14.45 -0.75 -3.17
C TRP A 26 -15.81 -1.12 -3.80
N PHE A 27 -15.79 -1.94 -4.84
CA PHE A 27 -17.00 -2.33 -5.57
C PHE A 27 -17.84 -3.42 -4.88
N ARG A 28 -17.34 -4.00 -3.79
CA ARG A 28 -18.00 -5.06 -3.01
C ARG A 28 -18.53 -6.22 -3.86
N THR A 29 -17.78 -6.59 -4.91
CA THR A 29 -18.14 -7.65 -5.85
C THR A 29 -16.91 -8.46 -6.22
N GLY A 30 -17.13 -9.67 -6.79
CA GLY A 30 -16.09 -10.57 -7.25
C GLY A 30 -15.87 -11.78 -6.36
N GLY A 31 -15.22 -12.78 -6.93
CA GLY A 31 -14.93 -14.04 -6.27
C GLY A 31 -13.83 -13.92 -5.20
N PRO A 32 -13.59 -15.02 -4.48
CA PRO A 32 -12.63 -15.04 -3.37
C PRO A 32 -11.17 -14.99 -3.83
N ALA A 33 -10.28 -14.68 -2.91
CA ALA A 33 -8.88 -15.04 -3.02
C ALA A 33 -8.71 -16.53 -2.73
N GLU A 34 -7.90 -17.26 -3.49
CA GLU A 34 -7.55 -18.64 -3.14
C GLU A 34 -6.98 -18.67 -1.72
N TRP A 35 -6.04 -17.79 -1.42
CA TRP A 35 -5.57 -17.51 -0.07
C TRP A 35 -5.57 -16.02 0.24
N LEU A 36 -6.29 -15.59 1.25
CA LEU A 36 -6.24 -14.24 1.79
C LEU A 36 -5.35 -14.23 3.03
N VAL A 37 -4.20 -13.57 2.93
CA VAL A 37 -3.16 -13.54 3.97
C VAL A 37 -3.08 -12.16 4.60
N ARG A 38 -3.07 -12.12 5.93
CA ARG A 38 -2.85 -10.92 6.72
C ARG A 38 -1.67 -11.18 7.66
N PRO A 39 -0.45 -10.74 7.32
CA PRO A 39 0.71 -10.92 8.17
C PRO A 39 0.55 -10.14 9.48
N LYS A 40 1.22 -10.59 10.53
CA LYS A 40 1.24 -9.89 11.81
C LYS A 40 2.03 -8.58 11.72
N ASP A 41 3.19 -8.62 11.09
CA ASP A 41 4.14 -7.52 10.92
C ASP A 41 5.02 -7.73 9.69
N VAL A 42 6.03 -6.86 9.49
CA VAL A 42 6.96 -6.92 8.35
C VAL A 42 7.80 -8.18 8.36
N HIS A 43 8.26 -8.61 9.55
CA HIS A 43 9.07 -9.82 9.69
C HIS A 43 8.26 -11.08 9.33
N ASP A 44 7.04 -11.18 9.80
CA ASP A 44 6.13 -12.29 9.48
C ASP A 44 5.85 -12.35 7.97
N LEU A 45 5.63 -11.19 7.32
CA LEU A 45 5.47 -11.10 5.87
C LEU A 45 6.73 -11.56 5.12
N SER A 46 7.91 -11.13 5.57
CA SER A 46 9.21 -11.49 4.98
C SER A 46 9.43 -13.01 5.03
N VAL A 47 9.28 -13.63 6.20
CA VAL A 47 9.42 -15.08 6.38
C VAL A 47 8.41 -15.85 5.55
N PHE A 48 7.16 -15.39 5.52
CA PHE A 48 6.10 -16.00 4.72
C PHE A 48 6.42 -15.98 3.23
N LEU A 49 6.82 -14.81 2.67
CA LEU A 49 7.14 -14.69 1.24
C LEU A 49 8.39 -15.48 0.86
N ALA A 50 9.40 -15.50 1.73
CA ALA A 50 10.63 -16.30 1.51
C ALA A 50 10.36 -17.81 1.42
N GLY A 51 9.39 -18.30 2.21
CA GLY A 51 9.01 -19.72 2.21
C GLY A 51 7.97 -20.10 1.15
N LEU A 52 7.38 -19.12 0.47
CA LEU A 52 6.31 -19.38 -0.51
C LEU A 52 6.92 -19.83 -1.84
N ASP A 53 6.36 -20.89 -2.46
CA ASP A 53 6.76 -21.37 -3.77
C ASP A 53 6.88 -20.17 -4.75
N PRO A 54 8.04 -20.00 -5.41
CA PRO A 54 8.29 -18.90 -6.35
C PRO A 54 7.24 -18.75 -7.46
N GLU A 55 6.64 -19.85 -7.89
CA GLU A 55 5.62 -19.87 -8.93
C GLU A 55 4.22 -19.46 -8.41
N THR A 56 4.02 -19.38 -7.10
CA THR A 56 2.74 -18.95 -6.53
C THR A 56 2.54 -17.45 -6.76
N PRO A 57 1.48 -17.04 -7.46
CA PRO A 57 1.17 -15.63 -7.65
C PRO A 57 0.91 -14.92 -6.32
N VAL A 58 1.44 -13.71 -6.17
CA VAL A 58 1.18 -12.86 -5.00
C VAL A 58 0.61 -11.52 -5.46
N LEU A 59 -0.56 -11.15 -4.94
CA LEU A 59 -1.22 -9.88 -5.20
C LEU A 59 -1.38 -9.08 -3.90
N PRO A 60 -0.57 -8.04 -3.67
CA PRO A 60 -0.80 -7.10 -2.59
C PRO A 60 -2.06 -6.26 -2.86
N VAL A 61 -2.97 -6.17 -1.87
CA VAL A 61 -4.20 -5.38 -1.99
C VAL A 61 -4.40 -4.52 -0.75
N GLY A 62 -4.63 -3.22 -0.95
CA GLY A 62 -5.05 -2.30 0.09
C GLY A 62 -6.57 -2.38 0.34
N VAL A 63 -7.29 -1.30 0.01
CA VAL A 63 -8.77 -1.25 0.07
C VAL A 63 -9.44 -1.52 -1.28
N GLY A 64 -8.67 -1.99 -2.27
CA GLY A 64 -9.19 -2.39 -3.56
C GLY A 64 -9.93 -1.30 -4.34
N SER A 65 -9.56 -0.01 -4.14
CA SER A 65 -10.21 1.12 -4.81
C SER A 65 -9.95 1.19 -6.32
N ASN A 66 -8.88 0.53 -6.78
CA ASN A 66 -8.50 0.44 -8.19
C ASN A 66 -8.50 -1.00 -8.68
N LEU A 67 -9.38 -1.84 -8.13
CA LEU A 67 -9.42 -3.27 -8.42
C LEU A 67 -10.85 -3.72 -8.69
N ILE A 68 -11.04 -4.41 -9.81
CA ILE A 68 -12.26 -5.16 -10.12
C ILE A 68 -11.89 -6.64 -10.15
N VAL A 69 -12.51 -7.42 -9.26
CA VAL A 69 -12.31 -8.87 -9.19
C VAL A 69 -13.46 -9.57 -9.89
N ARG A 70 -13.13 -10.49 -10.80
CA ARG A 70 -14.12 -11.33 -11.48
C ARG A 70 -14.63 -12.44 -10.54
N ASP A 71 -15.77 -13.04 -10.88
CA ASP A 71 -16.42 -14.09 -10.07
C ASP A 71 -15.52 -15.33 -9.83
N GLY A 72 -14.61 -15.62 -10.75
CA GLY A 72 -13.61 -16.68 -10.57
C GLY A 72 -12.55 -16.41 -9.50
N GLY A 73 -12.55 -15.22 -8.90
CA GLY A 73 -11.62 -14.87 -7.83
C GLY A 73 -10.20 -14.61 -8.29
N VAL A 74 -9.27 -14.68 -7.34
CA VAL A 74 -7.83 -14.43 -7.53
C VAL A 74 -7.05 -15.68 -7.12
N PRO A 75 -6.32 -16.33 -8.05
CA PRO A 75 -5.48 -17.48 -7.73
C PRO A 75 -4.24 -17.05 -6.93
N GLY A 76 -3.70 -18.00 -6.17
CA GLY A 76 -2.53 -17.80 -5.33
C GLY A 76 -2.82 -17.01 -4.06
N VAL A 77 -1.94 -16.11 -3.69
CA VAL A 77 -1.99 -15.40 -2.41
C VAL A 77 -2.33 -13.92 -2.60
N VAL A 78 -3.41 -13.47 -1.99
CA VAL A 78 -3.71 -12.04 -1.81
C VAL A 78 -3.18 -11.62 -0.44
N VAL A 79 -2.24 -10.68 -0.44
CA VAL A 79 -1.67 -10.10 0.79
C VAL A 79 -2.39 -8.80 1.14
N ARG A 80 -2.97 -8.74 2.33
CA ARG A 80 -3.56 -7.52 2.89
C ARG A 80 -2.87 -7.14 4.19
N LEU A 81 -2.20 -5.98 4.20
CA LEU A 81 -1.54 -5.48 5.40
C LEU A 81 -2.55 -5.17 6.52
N PRO A 82 -2.26 -5.54 7.78
CA PRO A 82 -3.17 -5.31 8.90
C PRO A 82 -3.21 -3.83 9.30
N LYS A 83 -4.27 -3.43 9.99
CA LYS A 83 -4.45 -2.06 10.50
C LYS A 83 -3.31 -1.61 11.42
N ALA A 84 -2.63 -2.53 12.10
CA ALA A 84 -1.46 -2.23 12.92
C ALA A 84 -0.32 -1.58 12.11
N MET A 85 -0.25 -1.83 10.79
CA MET A 85 0.71 -1.26 9.85
C MET A 85 0.16 0.00 9.13
N ALA A 86 -0.84 0.67 9.71
CA ALA A 86 -1.42 1.92 9.19
C ALA A 86 -1.00 3.18 9.98
N LYS A 87 0.03 3.05 10.82
CA LYS A 87 0.50 4.18 11.65
C LYS A 87 1.25 5.20 10.79
N SER A 88 1.13 6.48 11.17
CA SER A 88 1.92 7.56 10.63
C SER A 88 2.65 8.29 11.74
N ALA A 89 3.84 8.81 11.45
CA ALA A 89 4.67 9.59 12.35
C ALA A 89 5.26 10.79 11.60
N ILE A 90 5.35 11.93 12.30
CA ILE A 90 6.01 13.13 11.78
C ILE A 90 7.50 13.03 12.13
N GLU A 91 8.34 13.31 11.15
CA GLU A 91 9.79 13.31 11.28
C GLU A 91 10.37 14.70 11.00
N PRO A 92 11.60 14.98 11.48
CA PRO A 92 12.29 16.23 11.15
C PRO A 92 12.43 16.44 9.62
N GLY A 93 12.45 17.71 9.18
CA GLY A 93 12.60 18.03 7.76
C GLY A 93 11.30 17.98 6.96
N ASN A 94 10.16 18.24 7.61
CA ASN A 94 8.82 18.21 6.99
C ASN A 94 8.47 16.86 6.38
N ARG A 95 8.82 15.78 7.07
CA ARG A 95 8.62 14.41 6.61
C ARG A 95 7.50 13.73 7.37
N VAL A 96 6.78 12.88 6.64
CA VAL A 96 5.74 11.99 7.18
C VAL A 96 6.12 10.57 6.81
N ARG A 97 6.44 9.75 7.83
CA ARG A 97 6.58 8.30 7.69
C ARG A 97 5.22 7.66 7.85
N ALA A 98 4.80 6.83 6.91
CA ALA A 98 3.49 6.22 6.91
C ALA A 98 3.55 4.74 6.54
N GLY A 99 2.91 3.89 7.31
CA GLY A 99 2.80 2.47 7.02
C GLY A 99 1.99 2.19 5.76
N GLY A 100 2.32 1.12 5.05
CA GLY A 100 1.70 0.75 3.77
C GLY A 100 0.19 0.57 3.81
N ALA A 101 -0.38 0.24 4.98
CA ALA A 101 -1.83 0.13 5.20
C ALA A 101 -2.50 1.48 5.55
N ALA A 102 -1.76 2.57 5.75
CA ALA A 102 -2.33 3.88 6.06
C ALA A 102 -3.14 4.40 4.86
N MET A 103 -4.28 5.04 5.15
CA MET A 103 -5.08 5.72 4.13
C MET A 103 -4.45 7.05 3.75
N GLY A 104 -4.46 7.41 2.47
CA GLY A 104 -3.92 8.69 1.99
C GLY A 104 -4.50 9.90 2.72
N ILE A 105 -5.81 9.91 2.98
CA ILE A 105 -6.49 10.96 3.75
C ILE A 105 -5.94 11.09 5.19
N SER A 106 -5.57 9.98 5.83
CA SER A 106 -5.02 10.03 7.19
C SER A 106 -3.61 10.62 7.19
N VAL A 107 -2.81 10.33 6.16
CA VAL A 107 -1.48 10.91 5.96
C VAL A 107 -1.57 12.41 5.69
N ALA A 108 -2.47 12.84 4.79
CA ALA A 108 -2.71 14.26 4.52
C ALA A 108 -3.16 15.02 5.77
N SER A 109 -4.04 14.42 6.60
CA SER A 109 -4.49 15.02 7.85
C SER A 109 -3.35 15.17 8.86
N ALA A 110 -2.50 14.14 9.02
CA ALA A 110 -1.33 14.20 9.91
C ALA A 110 -0.33 15.29 9.45
N ALA A 111 -0.11 15.39 8.14
CA ALA A 111 0.75 16.43 7.54
C ALA A 111 0.20 17.83 7.82
N ARG A 112 -1.11 18.08 7.59
CA ARG A 112 -1.79 19.34 7.89
C ARG A 112 -1.60 19.74 9.35
N ASP A 113 -1.88 18.81 10.27
CA ASP A 113 -1.82 19.08 11.72
C ASP A 113 -0.39 19.42 12.18
N ALA A 114 0.62 18.96 11.43
CA ALA A 114 2.03 19.27 11.63
C ALA A 114 2.53 20.49 10.84
N GLY A 115 1.66 21.18 10.08
CA GLY A 115 2.06 22.33 9.24
C GLY A 115 2.93 21.94 8.04
N ILE A 116 2.71 20.74 7.47
CA ILE A 116 3.42 20.23 6.31
C ILE A 116 2.49 20.28 5.09
N ALA A 117 2.77 21.19 4.17
CA ALA A 117 2.04 21.37 2.92
C ALA A 117 2.61 20.49 1.79
N GLY A 118 1.83 20.28 0.74
CA GLY A 118 2.22 19.53 -0.46
C GLY A 118 1.72 18.09 -0.48
N LEU A 119 1.07 17.60 0.61
CA LEU A 119 0.48 16.27 0.72
C LEU A 119 -1.05 16.28 0.60
N GLU A 120 -1.67 17.44 0.38
CA GLU A 120 -3.14 17.64 0.37
C GLU A 120 -3.85 16.74 -0.65
N PHE A 121 -3.24 16.56 -1.82
CA PHE A 121 -3.79 15.77 -2.92
C PHE A 121 -4.05 14.30 -2.54
N LEU A 122 -3.34 13.76 -1.52
CA LEU A 122 -3.58 12.41 -1.02
C LEU A 122 -5.00 12.24 -0.44
N ARG A 123 -5.67 13.33 -0.01
CA ARG A 123 -7.06 13.29 0.41
C ARG A 123 -7.99 12.87 -0.73
N GLY A 124 -7.71 13.30 -1.95
CA GLY A 124 -8.51 12.97 -3.13
C GLY A 124 -8.23 11.59 -3.74
N ILE A 125 -7.27 10.83 -3.17
CA ILE A 125 -6.92 9.51 -3.67
C ILE A 125 -7.51 8.44 -2.75
N PRO A 126 -8.54 7.71 -3.18
CA PRO A 126 -9.06 6.59 -2.40
C PRO A 126 -8.04 5.43 -2.45
N GLY A 127 -7.47 5.07 -1.31
CA GLY A 127 -6.50 3.99 -1.27
C GLY A 127 -5.54 4.05 -0.09
N THR A 128 -4.65 3.08 -0.04
CA THR A 128 -3.60 3.00 0.96
C THR A 128 -2.27 3.52 0.40
N VAL A 129 -1.37 3.90 1.30
CA VAL A 129 0.01 4.32 0.99
C VAL A 129 0.71 3.31 0.08
N GLY A 130 0.64 2.01 0.40
CA GLY A 130 1.25 0.98 -0.44
C GLY A 130 0.72 0.97 -1.87
N GLY A 131 -0.59 1.14 -2.04
CA GLY A 131 -1.21 1.26 -3.36
C GLY A 131 -0.82 2.55 -4.08
N ALA A 132 -0.74 3.68 -3.36
CA ALA A 132 -0.33 4.96 -3.92
C ALA A 132 1.11 4.91 -4.45
N VAL A 133 2.04 4.33 -3.67
CA VAL A 133 3.45 4.13 -4.09
C VAL A 133 3.53 3.21 -5.30
N LYS A 134 2.84 2.05 -5.30
CA LYS A 134 2.87 1.10 -6.43
C LYS A 134 2.36 1.71 -7.73
N MET A 135 1.31 2.52 -7.65
CA MET A 135 0.61 3.05 -8.82
C MET A 135 1.09 4.43 -9.26
N ASN A 136 2.07 5.04 -8.58
CA ASN A 136 2.33 6.47 -8.72
C ASN A 136 1.00 7.24 -8.70
N ALA A 137 0.19 7.00 -7.67
CA ALA A 137 -1.15 7.55 -7.61
C ALA A 137 -1.11 9.07 -7.53
N GLY A 138 -1.99 9.73 -8.25
CA GLY A 138 -2.01 11.17 -8.31
C GLY A 138 -3.40 11.74 -8.54
N ALA A 139 -3.58 12.97 -8.12
CA ALA A 139 -4.78 13.77 -8.29
C ALA A 139 -4.41 15.27 -8.27
N TYR A 140 -5.25 16.11 -8.85
CA TYR A 140 -5.11 17.57 -8.79
C TYR A 140 -3.76 18.09 -9.28
N GLY A 141 -3.21 17.46 -10.33
CA GLY A 141 -1.94 17.89 -10.96
C GLY A 141 -0.69 17.46 -10.21
N ARG A 142 -0.82 16.63 -9.17
CA ARG A 142 0.29 16.06 -8.39
C ARG A 142 0.21 14.54 -8.37
N ASP A 143 1.34 13.89 -8.13
CA ASP A 143 1.39 12.45 -7.91
C ASP A 143 2.38 12.05 -6.80
N THR A 144 2.42 10.76 -6.50
CA THR A 144 3.24 10.22 -5.41
C THR A 144 4.73 10.49 -5.62
N SER A 145 5.21 10.50 -6.87
CA SER A 145 6.62 10.78 -7.17
C SER A 145 7.08 12.18 -6.79
N ASP A 146 6.14 13.15 -6.68
CA ASP A 146 6.45 14.53 -6.28
C ASP A 146 6.84 14.65 -4.80
N ILE A 147 6.46 13.68 -3.98
CA ILE A 147 6.59 13.75 -2.51
C ILE A 147 7.33 12.56 -1.90
N LEU A 148 7.50 11.45 -2.63
CA LEU A 148 8.14 10.25 -2.10
C LEU A 148 9.65 10.46 -1.98
N ILE A 149 10.21 10.19 -0.80
CA ILE A 149 11.65 10.12 -0.56
C ILE A 149 12.14 8.70 -0.71
N GLU A 150 11.51 7.79 0.01
CA GLU A 150 11.85 6.37 0.04
C GLU A 150 10.66 5.53 0.47
N ALA A 151 10.70 4.23 0.19
CA ALA A 151 9.76 3.29 0.74
C ALA A 151 10.45 1.97 1.13
N THR A 152 9.96 1.35 2.21
CA THR A 152 10.36 0.00 2.60
C THR A 152 9.49 -1.00 1.85
N VAL A 153 10.15 -1.91 1.16
CA VAL A 153 9.53 -2.93 0.31
C VAL A 153 9.93 -4.31 0.83
N VAL A 154 8.98 -5.21 0.94
CA VAL A 154 9.26 -6.65 1.06
C VAL A 154 9.16 -7.24 -0.34
N THR A 155 10.27 -7.79 -0.84
CA THR A 155 10.34 -8.37 -2.18
C THR A 155 9.59 -9.69 -2.25
N ARG A 156 9.38 -10.23 -3.45
CA ARG A 156 8.77 -11.55 -3.63
C ARG A 156 9.60 -12.68 -2.99
N SER A 157 10.93 -12.50 -2.86
CA SER A 157 11.85 -13.41 -2.16
C SER A 157 11.85 -13.26 -0.63
N GLY A 158 11.11 -12.29 -0.11
CA GLY A 158 11.04 -12.01 1.33
C GLY A 158 12.10 -11.02 1.84
N ASP A 159 12.99 -10.52 0.97
CA ASP A 159 13.97 -9.53 1.38
C ASP A 159 13.30 -8.19 1.73
N VAL A 160 13.75 -7.57 2.82
CA VAL A 160 13.28 -6.25 3.22
C VAL A 160 14.28 -5.21 2.76
N GLU A 161 13.87 -4.36 1.84
CA GLU A 161 14.72 -3.35 1.21
C GLU A 161 14.14 -1.95 1.39
N VAL A 162 15.00 -0.95 1.57
CA VAL A 162 14.61 0.48 1.47
C VAL A 162 14.95 0.96 0.07
N TRP A 163 13.93 1.40 -0.66
CA TRP A 163 14.06 1.90 -2.02
C TRP A 163 13.92 3.42 -2.04
N PRO A 164 14.94 4.15 -2.50
CA PRO A 164 14.80 5.58 -2.79
C PRO A 164 13.80 5.78 -3.93
N ALA A 165 13.12 6.93 -3.97
CA ALA A 165 12.10 7.25 -4.97
C ALA A 165 12.58 7.00 -6.42
N ALA A 166 13.84 7.31 -6.73
CA ALA A 166 14.41 7.11 -8.06
C ALA A 166 14.43 5.63 -8.53
N LYS A 167 14.46 4.67 -7.58
CA LYS A 167 14.46 3.22 -7.91
C LYS A 167 13.10 2.75 -8.43
N PHE A 168 12.01 3.50 -8.19
CA PHE A 168 10.68 3.12 -8.63
C PHE A 168 10.40 3.38 -10.11
N GLY A 169 11.27 4.10 -10.84
CA GLY A 169 11.11 4.34 -12.29
C GLY A 169 9.75 4.94 -12.65
N TYR A 170 9.26 5.88 -11.86
CA TYR A 170 7.91 6.39 -11.98
C TYR A 170 7.60 7.02 -13.33
N VAL A 171 6.48 6.62 -13.90
CA VAL A 171 5.80 7.29 -14.99
C VAL A 171 4.30 7.41 -14.67
N TYR A 172 3.50 7.93 -15.57
CA TYR A 172 2.07 8.13 -15.33
C TYR A 172 1.37 6.81 -14.93
N ARG A 173 0.87 6.76 -13.70
CA ARG A 173 0.14 5.61 -13.12
C ARG A 173 0.93 4.29 -13.11
N HIS A 174 2.24 4.35 -13.07
CA HIS A 174 3.09 3.17 -13.10
C HIS A 174 4.35 3.33 -12.26
N SER A 175 4.86 2.20 -11.75
CA SER A 175 6.19 2.06 -11.13
C SER A 175 6.83 0.74 -11.53
N ASP A 176 8.15 0.68 -11.52
CA ASP A 176 8.95 -0.54 -11.77
C ASP A 176 8.97 -1.51 -10.57
N LEU A 177 8.12 -1.28 -9.57
CA LEU A 177 8.00 -2.21 -8.44
C LEU A 177 7.59 -3.61 -8.95
N PRO A 178 8.39 -4.67 -8.71
CA PRO A 178 8.10 -6.01 -9.23
C PRO A 178 6.76 -6.56 -8.76
N ALA A 179 6.21 -7.48 -9.55
CA ALA A 179 5.02 -8.23 -9.16
C ALA A 179 5.27 -9.00 -7.86
N GLY A 180 4.28 -9.03 -6.98
CA GLY A 180 4.36 -9.70 -5.68
C GLY A 180 5.16 -8.97 -4.60
N ALA A 181 5.88 -7.89 -4.94
CA ALA A 181 6.52 -7.05 -3.92
C ALA A 181 5.49 -6.21 -3.17
N VAL A 182 5.70 -6.03 -1.87
CA VAL A 182 4.76 -5.35 -0.97
C VAL A 182 5.41 -4.11 -0.37
N VAL A 183 4.83 -2.94 -0.61
CA VAL A 183 5.24 -1.69 0.08
C VAL A 183 4.65 -1.70 1.48
N VAL A 184 5.52 -1.74 2.49
CA VAL A 184 5.12 -1.83 3.90
C VAL A 184 5.19 -0.50 4.64
N GLU A 185 5.98 0.44 4.13
CA GLU A 185 6.15 1.79 4.69
C GLU A 185 6.64 2.74 3.60
N ALA A 186 6.34 4.04 3.72
CA ALA A 186 6.87 5.10 2.87
C ALA A 186 7.18 6.35 3.66
N VAL A 187 8.18 7.13 3.21
CA VAL A 187 8.51 8.45 3.73
C VAL A 187 8.21 9.48 2.66
N PHE A 188 7.34 10.41 3.00
CA PHE A 188 6.97 11.54 2.16
C PHE A 188 7.59 12.82 2.71
N GLU A 189 7.94 13.76 1.84
CA GLU A 189 8.45 15.09 2.21
C GLU A 189 7.55 16.16 1.60
N GLY A 190 7.18 17.13 2.42
CA GLY A 190 6.47 18.33 2.01
C GLY A 190 7.27 19.58 2.30
N VAL A 191 6.59 20.69 2.39
CA VAL A 191 7.19 22.00 2.72
C VAL A 191 6.45 22.62 3.92
N PRO A 192 7.09 23.54 4.68
CA PRO A 192 6.39 24.23 5.75
C PRO A 192 5.16 24.97 5.23
N GLY A 193 4.04 24.88 5.95
CA GLY A 193 2.78 25.53 5.58
C GLY A 193 1.92 25.87 6.79
N ASP A 194 0.91 26.71 6.56
CA ASP A 194 -0.10 27.04 7.58
C ASP A 194 -1.18 25.94 7.60
N PRO A 195 -1.43 25.29 8.73
CA PRO A 195 -2.47 24.26 8.85
C PRO A 195 -3.86 24.70 8.37
N ALA A 196 -4.21 25.98 8.56
CA ALA A 196 -5.51 26.51 8.12
C ALA A 196 -5.60 26.57 6.58
N VAL A 197 -4.50 26.98 5.91
CA VAL A 197 -4.43 27.03 4.45
C VAL A 197 -4.44 25.61 3.87
N ILE A 198 -3.65 24.70 4.45
CA ILE A 198 -3.63 23.29 4.07
C ILE A 198 -5.02 22.68 4.23
N GLY A 199 -5.70 22.96 5.35
CA GLY A 199 -7.06 22.47 5.61
C GLY A 199 -8.07 22.96 4.57
N ALA A 200 -8.04 24.24 4.23
CA ALA A 200 -8.90 24.82 3.19
C ALA A 200 -8.68 24.14 1.81
N GLU A 201 -7.43 23.87 1.45
CA GLU A 201 -7.13 23.15 0.21
C GLU A 201 -7.62 21.70 0.25
N MET A 202 -7.45 21.01 1.38
CA MET A 202 -8.01 19.66 1.57
C MET A 202 -9.53 19.63 1.44
N ASP A 203 -10.23 20.67 1.92
CA ASP A 203 -11.69 20.77 1.81
C ASP A 203 -12.14 21.07 0.38
N ARG A 204 -11.34 21.79 -0.41
CA ARG A 204 -11.58 22.00 -1.84
C ARG A 204 -11.44 20.70 -2.65
N ILE A 205 -10.60 19.78 -2.18
CA ILE A 205 -10.34 18.47 -2.80
C ILE A 205 -11.44 17.44 -2.47
N ALA A 206 -12.16 17.61 -1.37
CA ALA A 206 -13.19 16.69 -0.88
C ALA A 206 -14.49 16.81 -1.67
#